data_fd6fdf01ec1d1599700cab6740048ee4
#
_entry.id   fd6fdf01ec1d1599700cab6740048ee4
#
_cell.length_a   1.000
_cell.length_b   1.000
_cell.length_c   1.000
_cell.angle_alpha   90.00
_cell.angle_beta   90.00
_cell.angle_gamma   90.00
#
_symmetry.space_group_name_H-M   'P 1'
#
loop_
_entity.id
_entity.type
_entity.pdbx_description
1 polymer ?
#
loop_
_entity_poly.entity_id
_entity_poly.type
_entity_poly.pdbx_seq_one_letter_code
_entity_poly.pdbx_strand_id
1 'polypeptide(L)'
;MKFLSNLGCMQGRLSPMINNKIQSFPSLYWKEEFSNAKNLGLKFIEWTLDYDQIFSNPIFIKKKIQQIRKLSQKYSIKIKSLTGDCFMQNPFWKKKRHTREVSDLKKIIQACSNLGIKFIVVPLVDNGSLQELWHEKKLIIIFNSLVNFLKKKKIIILFESDYNPKRLRNFIKKFNPDFFGINYDTGNSAALGFDVKKEFYYYGDFIKGVHIKDRILKGKTVRLGEGNVNFKLFFRLLKSIKYKNQIIFQTARSENNKDVQEMKINLKYISKIIKNN
;
A
#
# COMPACT_ATOMS: atom_id res chain seq x y z
N MET A 1 -3.02 -16.98 -15.01
CA MET A 1 -2.02 -16.04 -15.57
C MET A 1 -2.35 -14.55 -15.34
N LYS A 2 -3.59 -14.16 -14.98
CA LYS A 2 -4.00 -12.74 -14.84
C LYS A 2 -3.26 -11.95 -13.73
N PHE A 3 -2.81 -12.60 -12.66
CA PHE A 3 -2.09 -11.91 -11.59
C PHE A 3 -0.66 -11.49 -11.99
N LEU A 4 0.03 -12.27 -12.84
CA LEU A 4 1.40 -11.95 -13.25
C LEU A 4 1.52 -10.60 -14.00
N SER A 5 0.46 -10.22 -14.72
CA SER A 5 0.40 -8.91 -15.41
C SER A 5 0.09 -7.74 -14.49
N ASN A 6 -0.20 -8.01 -13.20
CA ASN A 6 -0.62 -7.01 -12.23
C ASN A 6 0.41 -6.81 -11.09
N LEU A 7 1.63 -7.34 -11.25
CA LEU A 7 2.68 -7.20 -10.24
C LEU A 7 3.34 -5.82 -10.29
N GLY A 8 3.54 -5.26 -9.13
CA GLY A 8 4.25 -4.01 -8.89
C GLY A 8 5.04 -4.05 -7.59
N CYS A 9 5.77 -3.01 -7.30
CA CYS A 9 6.48 -2.88 -6.02
C CYS A 9 6.23 -1.51 -5.39
N MET A 10 6.33 -1.45 -4.08
CA MET A 10 6.39 -0.21 -3.33
C MET A 10 7.74 0.46 -3.57
N GLN A 11 7.76 1.78 -3.68
CA GLN A 11 9.01 2.55 -3.75
C GLN A 11 9.93 2.25 -2.56
N GLY A 12 11.22 2.40 -2.81
CA GLY A 12 12.26 2.00 -1.89
C GLY A 12 12.60 0.50 -1.94
N ARG A 13 11.88 -0.33 -2.68
CA ARG A 13 12.16 -1.78 -2.81
C ARG A 13 13.07 -2.13 -3.99
N LEU A 14 13.46 -1.15 -4.79
CA LEU A 14 14.35 -1.31 -5.95
C LEU A 14 15.58 -0.40 -5.89
N SER A 15 15.89 0.14 -4.73
CA SER A 15 16.96 1.09 -4.50
C SER A 15 17.53 0.96 -3.08
N PRO A 16 18.74 1.45 -2.79
CA PRO A 16 19.31 1.45 -1.45
C PRO A 16 18.41 2.16 -0.42
N MET A 17 18.53 1.78 0.85
CA MET A 17 17.83 2.44 1.94
C MET A 17 18.30 3.89 2.11
N ILE A 18 17.40 4.78 2.43
CA ILE A 18 17.72 6.15 2.83
C ILE A 18 17.79 6.21 4.35
N ASN A 19 18.94 6.63 4.88
CA ASN A 19 19.19 6.76 6.32
C ASN A 19 18.84 5.49 7.13
N ASN A 20 19.11 4.32 6.57
CA ASN A 20 18.81 3.01 7.16
C ASN A 20 17.34 2.79 7.51
N LYS A 21 16.42 3.58 6.93
CA LYS A 21 14.97 3.39 7.12
C LYS A 21 14.47 2.26 6.23
N ILE A 22 13.88 1.25 6.84
CA ILE A 22 13.29 0.09 6.13
C ILE A 22 12.22 0.53 5.14
N GLN A 23 11.44 1.55 5.50
CA GLN A 23 10.42 2.13 4.65
C GLN A 23 10.50 3.65 4.68
N SER A 24 10.77 4.21 3.52
CA SER A 24 10.79 5.65 3.27
C SER A 24 10.76 5.92 1.77
N PHE A 25 10.37 7.12 1.39
CA PHE A 25 10.45 7.57 0.02
C PHE A 25 11.94 7.60 -0.43
N PRO A 26 12.33 6.96 -1.54
CA PRO A 26 13.70 6.89 -2.00
C PRO A 26 14.13 8.21 -2.68
N SER A 27 14.28 9.27 -1.91
CA SER A 27 14.46 10.66 -2.40
C SER A 27 15.60 10.82 -3.39
N LEU A 28 16.70 10.06 -3.22
CA LEU A 28 17.86 10.07 -4.12
C LEU A 28 17.65 9.18 -5.36
N TYR A 29 16.91 8.09 -5.25
CA TYR A 29 16.87 7.00 -6.23
C TYR A 29 15.50 6.80 -6.91
N TRP A 30 14.46 7.56 -6.58
CA TRP A 30 13.10 7.33 -7.08
C TRP A 30 12.97 7.26 -8.61
N LYS A 31 13.89 7.95 -9.35
CA LYS A 31 13.89 7.92 -10.82
C LYS A 31 14.41 6.59 -11.37
N GLU A 32 15.43 6.03 -10.73
CA GLU A 32 16.08 4.78 -11.13
C GLU A 32 15.15 3.58 -10.91
N GLU A 33 14.25 3.65 -9.94
CA GLU A 33 13.30 2.58 -9.67
C GLU A 33 12.38 2.28 -10.86
N PHE A 34 12.11 3.25 -11.75
CA PHE A 34 11.33 2.99 -12.97
C PHE A 34 12.06 2.07 -13.94
N SER A 35 13.35 2.26 -14.17
CA SER A 35 14.16 1.38 -15.02
C SER A 35 14.32 0.00 -14.37
N ASN A 36 14.59 -0.04 -13.06
CA ASN A 36 14.73 -1.28 -12.31
C ASN A 36 13.43 -2.11 -12.32
N ALA A 37 12.27 -1.46 -12.12
CA ALA A 37 10.97 -2.11 -12.22
C ALA A 37 10.73 -2.68 -13.63
N LYS A 38 11.04 -1.91 -14.69
CA LYS A 38 10.92 -2.38 -16.08
C LYS A 38 11.78 -3.60 -16.35
N ASN A 39 13.06 -3.57 -15.92
CA ASN A 39 14.01 -4.68 -16.12
C ASN A 39 13.57 -5.97 -15.40
N LEU A 40 12.85 -5.84 -14.29
CA LEU A 40 12.25 -6.95 -13.55
C LEU A 40 10.89 -7.41 -14.11
N GLY A 41 10.36 -6.76 -15.16
CA GLY A 41 9.06 -7.08 -15.74
C GLY A 41 7.85 -6.61 -14.93
N LEU A 42 8.06 -5.80 -13.89
CA LEU A 42 6.98 -5.18 -13.12
C LEU A 42 6.19 -4.20 -14.00
N LYS A 43 4.94 -3.98 -13.63
CA LYS A 43 4.01 -3.09 -14.36
C LYS A 43 3.61 -1.86 -13.54
N PHE A 44 3.80 -1.92 -12.23
CA PHE A 44 3.39 -0.87 -11.31
C PHE A 44 4.49 -0.52 -10.33
N ILE A 45 4.54 0.75 -9.97
CA ILE A 45 5.20 1.27 -8.77
C ILE A 45 4.10 1.87 -7.90
N GLU A 46 4.08 1.53 -6.62
CA GLU A 46 3.29 2.22 -5.62
C GLU A 46 4.13 3.35 -5.01
N TRP A 47 3.58 4.55 -5.08
CA TRP A 47 4.27 5.73 -4.57
C TRP A 47 4.27 5.74 -3.04
N THR A 48 5.38 6.15 -2.42
CA THR A 48 5.51 6.26 -0.96
C THR A 48 5.55 7.71 -0.54
N LEU A 49 4.81 8.05 0.51
CA LEU A 49 4.73 9.41 1.04
C LEU A 49 4.96 9.42 2.55
N ASP A 50 6.11 9.98 2.97
CA ASP A 50 6.46 10.21 4.36
C ASP A 50 5.92 11.54 4.88
N TYR A 51 5.81 11.67 6.22
CA TYR A 51 5.37 12.90 6.86
C TYR A 51 6.45 13.98 6.86
N ASP A 52 7.71 13.58 7.09
CA ASP A 52 8.82 14.53 7.09
C ASP A 52 8.98 15.18 5.71
N GLN A 53 9.02 16.51 5.72
CA GLN A 53 9.10 17.32 4.49
C GLN A 53 8.09 16.90 3.40
N ILE A 54 6.87 16.53 3.79
CA ILE A 54 5.85 15.94 2.93
C ILE A 54 5.66 16.68 1.60
N PHE A 55 5.67 18.01 1.60
CA PHE A 55 5.48 18.83 0.40
C PHE A 55 6.74 18.99 -0.47
N SER A 56 7.90 18.49 -0.03
CA SER A 56 9.11 18.36 -0.84
C SER A 56 9.08 17.11 -1.74
N ASN A 57 8.10 16.21 -1.51
CA ASN A 57 7.93 15.01 -2.32
C ASN A 57 7.58 15.40 -3.78
N PRO A 58 8.16 14.74 -4.78
CA PRO A 58 7.98 15.03 -6.21
C PRO A 58 6.55 15.17 -6.69
N ILE A 59 5.57 14.49 -6.05
CA ILE A 59 4.15 14.56 -6.44
C ILE A 59 3.52 15.95 -6.23
N PHE A 60 4.15 16.82 -5.45
CA PHE A 60 3.68 18.19 -5.20
C PHE A 60 4.37 19.23 -6.06
N ILE A 61 5.47 18.89 -6.76
CA ILE A 61 6.32 19.83 -7.49
C ILE A 61 6.06 19.74 -9.00
N LYS A 62 5.51 20.80 -9.61
CA LYS A 62 5.09 20.82 -11.03
C LYS A 62 6.12 20.25 -12.01
N LYS A 63 7.39 20.67 -11.91
CA LYS A 63 8.48 20.13 -12.77
C LYS A 63 8.71 18.64 -12.54
N LYS A 64 8.59 18.16 -11.30
CA LYS A 64 8.79 16.74 -10.95
C LYS A 64 7.61 15.88 -11.40
N ILE A 65 6.38 16.38 -11.34
CA ILE A 65 5.19 15.71 -11.89
C ILE A 65 5.39 15.40 -13.38
N GLN A 66 5.95 16.35 -14.16
CA GLN A 66 6.26 16.12 -15.57
C GLN A 66 7.35 15.03 -15.74
N GLN A 67 8.36 15.02 -14.88
CA GLN A 67 9.37 13.96 -14.89
C GLN A 67 8.78 12.59 -14.57
N ILE A 68 7.89 12.49 -13.55
CA ILE A 68 7.19 11.25 -13.20
C ILE A 68 6.42 10.73 -14.42
N ARG A 69 5.65 11.59 -15.12
CA ARG A 69 4.91 11.20 -16.32
C ARG A 69 5.82 10.70 -17.44
N LYS A 70 6.92 11.42 -17.71
CA LYS A 70 7.92 11.00 -18.73
C LYS A 70 8.54 9.64 -18.40
N LEU A 71 8.90 9.41 -17.13
CA LEU A 71 9.46 8.13 -16.69
C LEU A 71 8.42 7.00 -16.78
N SER A 72 7.19 7.24 -16.32
CA SER A 72 6.07 6.30 -16.47
C SER A 72 5.87 5.88 -17.94
N GLN A 73 5.87 6.84 -18.85
CA GLN A 73 5.72 6.57 -20.28
C GLN A 73 6.94 5.83 -20.85
N LYS A 74 8.16 6.34 -20.62
CA LYS A 74 9.42 5.77 -21.11
C LYS A 74 9.57 4.28 -20.72
N TYR A 75 9.28 3.93 -19.47
CA TYR A 75 9.46 2.59 -18.96
C TYR A 75 8.17 1.76 -18.97
N SER A 76 7.03 2.32 -19.40
CA SER A 76 5.72 1.66 -19.36
C SER A 76 5.34 1.17 -17.95
N ILE A 77 5.72 1.93 -16.93
CA ILE A 77 5.40 1.68 -15.52
C ILE A 77 4.26 2.60 -15.09
N LYS A 78 3.19 2.04 -14.52
CA LYS A 78 2.02 2.79 -14.05
C LYS A 78 2.12 3.02 -12.54
N ILE A 79 1.68 4.21 -12.09
CA ILE A 79 1.52 4.53 -10.68
C ILE A 79 0.02 4.61 -10.42
N LYS A 80 -0.55 3.58 -9.80
CA LYS A 80 -2.00 3.51 -9.53
C LYS A 80 -2.35 3.65 -8.06
N SER A 81 -1.37 3.48 -7.17
CA SER A 81 -1.55 3.63 -5.73
C SER A 81 -0.43 4.44 -5.10
N LEU A 82 -0.76 4.99 -3.94
CA LEU A 82 0.16 5.66 -3.04
C LEU A 82 -0.03 5.09 -1.63
N THR A 83 1.06 4.67 -0.98
CA THR A 83 1.06 4.39 0.45
C THR A 83 1.40 5.64 1.23
N GLY A 84 0.47 6.06 2.07
CA GLY A 84 0.59 7.24 2.92
C GLY A 84 1.15 6.89 4.29
N ASP A 85 2.46 6.59 4.39
CA ASP A 85 3.13 6.38 5.67
C ASP A 85 3.04 7.62 6.56
N CYS A 86 2.92 8.81 5.93
CA CYS A 86 2.68 10.07 6.61
C CYS A 86 1.46 10.04 7.55
N PHE A 87 0.43 9.26 7.23
CA PHE A 87 -0.75 9.15 8.07
C PHE A 87 -0.48 8.33 9.33
N MET A 88 0.32 7.28 9.23
CA MET A 88 0.76 6.48 10.37
C MET A 88 1.80 7.23 11.20
N GLN A 89 2.71 7.95 10.56
CA GLN A 89 3.76 8.73 11.23
C GLN A 89 3.17 9.92 12.01
N ASN A 90 2.05 10.50 11.54
CA ASN A 90 1.36 11.63 12.17
C ASN A 90 -0.17 11.47 12.12
N PRO A 91 -0.74 10.53 12.90
CA PRO A 91 -2.15 10.16 12.80
C PRO A 91 -3.08 11.26 13.32
N PHE A 92 -3.76 11.97 12.43
CA PHE A 92 -4.63 13.09 12.76
C PHE A 92 -5.88 12.68 13.53
N TRP A 93 -6.31 11.42 13.43
CA TRP A 93 -7.43 10.89 14.23
C TRP A 93 -7.13 10.74 15.70
N LYS A 94 -5.85 10.79 16.10
CA LYS A 94 -5.41 10.81 17.50
C LYS A 94 -5.24 12.20 18.08
N LYS A 95 -5.43 13.27 17.30
CA LYS A 95 -5.21 14.66 17.73
C LYS A 95 -6.52 15.34 18.13
N LYS A 96 -6.51 16.20 19.14
CA LYS A 96 -7.67 17.03 19.48
C LYS A 96 -8.01 17.98 18.33
N ARG A 97 -7.03 18.73 17.81
CA ARG A 97 -7.14 19.61 16.64
C ARG A 97 -6.50 18.94 15.43
N HIS A 98 -7.17 18.96 14.27
CA HIS A 98 -6.76 18.25 13.06
C HIS A 98 -7.06 19.01 11.75
N THR A 99 -7.40 20.28 11.84
CA THR A 99 -7.79 21.09 10.66
C THR A 99 -6.68 21.15 9.62
N ARG A 100 -5.42 21.30 10.06
CA ARG A 100 -4.25 21.33 9.17
C ARG A 100 -4.06 19.99 8.46
N GLU A 101 -4.12 18.89 9.20
CA GLU A 101 -3.90 17.54 8.65
C GLU A 101 -5.00 17.13 7.66
N VAL A 102 -6.24 17.54 7.89
CA VAL A 102 -7.34 17.35 6.92
C VAL A 102 -7.12 18.19 5.67
N SER A 103 -6.62 19.42 5.81
CA SER A 103 -6.21 20.25 4.66
C SER A 103 -5.08 19.57 3.87
N ASP A 104 -4.09 19.03 4.55
CA ASP A 104 -2.97 18.33 3.92
C ASP A 104 -3.43 17.02 3.24
N LEU A 105 -4.36 16.26 3.83
CA LEU A 105 -5.01 15.12 3.19
C LEU A 105 -5.68 15.52 1.87
N LYS A 106 -6.40 16.65 1.84
CA LYS A 106 -7.01 17.16 0.59
C LYS A 106 -5.95 17.49 -0.46
N LYS A 107 -4.81 18.07 -0.07
CA LYS A 107 -3.69 18.33 -1.01
C LYS A 107 -3.10 17.03 -1.55
N ILE A 108 -2.94 15.99 -0.71
CA ILE A 108 -2.47 14.67 -1.12
C ILE A 108 -3.45 14.05 -2.13
N ILE A 109 -4.75 14.06 -1.84
CA ILE A 109 -5.80 13.57 -2.74
C ILE A 109 -5.73 14.31 -4.09
N GLN A 110 -5.55 15.64 -4.08
CA GLN A 110 -5.41 16.42 -5.30
C GLN A 110 -4.16 16.04 -6.09
N ALA A 111 -3.00 15.89 -5.43
CA ALA A 111 -1.75 15.50 -6.09
C ALA A 111 -1.86 14.10 -6.71
N CYS A 112 -2.46 13.15 -6.01
CA CYS A 112 -2.75 11.81 -6.54
C CYS A 112 -3.65 11.88 -7.78
N SER A 113 -4.75 12.64 -7.72
CA SER A 113 -5.66 12.81 -8.85
C SER A 113 -4.96 13.41 -10.07
N ASN A 114 -4.07 14.40 -9.87
CA ASN A 114 -3.29 15.02 -10.95
C ASN A 114 -2.35 14.04 -11.67
N LEU A 115 -1.87 13.00 -10.97
CA LEU A 115 -1.01 11.96 -11.51
C LEU A 115 -1.76 10.74 -12.04
N GLY A 116 -3.09 10.68 -11.88
CA GLY A 116 -3.90 9.52 -12.24
C GLY A 116 -3.75 8.34 -11.26
N ILE A 117 -3.22 8.59 -10.06
CA ILE A 117 -3.22 7.64 -8.95
C ILE A 117 -4.68 7.48 -8.49
N LYS A 118 -5.12 6.24 -8.35
CA LYS A 118 -6.51 5.90 -8.01
C LYS A 118 -6.68 5.54 -6.54
N PHE A 119 -5.70 4.91 -5.94
CA PHE A 119 -5.78 4.36 -4.60
C PHE A 119 -4.82 5.07 -3.65
N ILE A 120 -5.29 5.42 -2.46
CA ILE A 120 -4.44 5.92 -1.37
C ILE A 120 -4.59 4.96 -0.21
N VAL A 121 -3.50 4.29 0.17
CA VAL A 121 -3.44 3.42 1.33
C VAL A 121 -3.21 4.28 2.58
N VAL A 122 -4.07 4.10 3.56
CA VAL A 122 -3.99 4.74 4.88
C VAL A 122 -3.71 3.66 5.91
N PRO A 123 -2.46 3.55 6.41
CA PRO A 123 -2.10 2.55 7.40
C PRO A 123 -2.69 2.89 8.78
N LEU A 124 -3.55 1.99 9.26
CA LEU A 124 -4.14 1.99 10.61
C LEU A 124 -3.48 0.90 11.45
N VAL A 125 -2.16 0.87 11.39
CA VAL A 125 -1.28 -0.08 12.09
C VAL A 125 -0.22 0.69 12.88
N ASP A 126 0.49 0.04 13.78
CA ASP A 126 1.55 0.65 14.58
C ASP A 126 1.08 1.96 15.24
N ASN A 127 1.82 3.08 15.02
CA ASN A 127 1.39 4.38 15.55
C ASN A 127 0.06 4.87 14.96
N GLY A 128 -0.34 4.37 13.78
CA GLY A 128 -1.64 4.67 13.15
C GLY A 128 -2.81 3.85 13.68
N SER A 129 -2.57 2.83 14.51
CA SER A 129 -3.60 1.93 15.03
C SER A 129 -4.74 2.66 15.77
N LEU A 130 -5.97 2.18 15.58
CA LEU A 130 -7.19 2.73 16.21
C LEU A 130 -7.42 2.08 17.58
N GLN A 131 -6.61 2.44 18.56
CA GLN A 131 -6.63 1.86 19.90
C GLN A 131 -7.87 2.27 20.71
N GLU A 132 -8.31 3.53 20.56
CA GLU A 132 -9.43 4.11 21.28
C GLU A 132 -10.68 4.25 20.40
N LEU A 133 -11.88 4.10 20.99
CA LEU A 133 -13.13 4.27 20.24
C LEU A 133 -13.29 5.66 19.64
N TRP A 134 -12.78 6.69 20.28
CA TRP A 134 -12.86 8.05 19.77
C TRP A 134 -11.94 8.28 18.56
N HIS A 135 -10.79 7.54 18.43
CA HIS A 135 -9.97 7.54 17.22
C HIS A 135 -10.78 7.03 16.03
N GLU A 136 -11.44 5.89 16.21
CA GLU A 136 -12.28 5.29 15.17
C GLU A 136 -13.43 6.20 14.78
N LYS A 137 -14.20 6.74 15.75
CA LYS A 137 -15.30 7.67 15.50
C LYS A 137 -14.83 8.91 14.73
N LYS A 138 -13.74 9.53 15.15
CA LYS A 138 -13.17 10.70 14.48
C LYS A 138 -12.75 10.40 13.06
N LEU A 139 -12.03 9.30 12.83
CA LEU A 139 -11.60 8.88 11.49
C LEU A 139 -12.81 8.69 10.58
N ILE A 140 -13.85 8.01 11.04
CA ILE A 140 -15.09 7.80 10.28
C ILE A 140 -15.74 9.12 9.88
N ILE A 141 -15.90 10.05 10.81
CA ILE A 141 -16.49 11.37 10.54
C ILE A 141 -15.70 12.11 9.48
N ILE A 142 -14.37 12.17 9.63
CA ILE A 142 -13.50 12.91 8.71
C ILE A 142 -13.55 12.31 7.30
N PHE A 143 -13.34 11.00 7.16
CA PHE A 143 -13.31 10.38 5.82
C PHE A 143 -14.70 10.39 5.14
N ASN A 144 -15.79 10.19 5.88
CA ASN A 144 -17.13 10.30 5.31
C ASN A 144 -17.46 11.73 4.85
N SER A 145 -16.94 12.76 5.53
CA SER A 145 -17.08 14.15 5.06
C SER A 145 -16.37 14.44 3.73
N LEU A 146 -15.42 13.59 3.33
CA LEU A 146 -14.64 13.74 2.10
C LEU A 146 -15.25 13.01 0.89
N VAL A 147 -16.35 12.28 1.01
CA VAL A 147 -16.92 11.43 -0.06
C VAL A 147 -17.12 12.21 -1.36
N ASN A 148 -17.74 13.38 -1.32
CA ASN A 148 -17.94 14.20 -2.52
C ASN A 148 -16.61 14.65 -3.14
N PHE A 149 -15.62 14.95 -2.32
CA PHE A 149 -14.29 15.32 -2.80
C PHE A 149 -13.56 14.13 -3.43
N LEU A 150 -13.62 12.94 -2.82
CA LEU A 150 -13.08 11.69 -3.36
C LEU A 150 -13.73 11.34 -4.71
N LYS A 151 -15.07 11.48 -4.83
CA LYS A 151 -15.81 11.31 -6.07
C LYS A 151 -15.31 12.24 -7.17
N LYS A 152 -15.22 13.55 -6.89
CA LYS A 152 -14.71 14.56 -7.83
C LYS A 152 -13.27 14.27 -8.29
N LYS A 153 -12.42 13.73 -7.38
CA LYS A 153 -11.01 13.43 -7.65
C LYS A 153 -10.77 12.02 -8.19
N LYS A 154 -11.80 11.17 -8.25
CA LYS A 154 -11.75 9.75 -8.65
C LYS A 154 -10.76 8.94 -7.81
N ILE A 155 -10.70 9.21 -6.50
CA ILE A 155 -9.82 8.56 -5.53
C ILE A 155 -10.62 7.59 -4.67
N ILE A 156 -9.98 6.47 -4.35
CA ILE A 156 -10.46 5.47 -3.40
C ILE A 156 -9.44 5.37 -2.26
N ILE A 157 -9.92 5.47 -1.03
CA ILE A 157 -9.09 5.27 0.17
C ILE A 157 -9.11 3.78 0.53
N LEU A 158 -7.94 3.23 0.82
CA LEU A 158 -7.78 1.85 1.27
C LEU A 158 -7.21 1.85 2.69
N PHE A 159 -7.93 1.26 3.62
CA PHE A 159 -7.43 1.10 4.99
C PHE A 159 -6.63 -0.20 5.10
N GLU A 160 -5.43 -0.12 5.65
CA GLU A 160 -4.65 -1.25 6.10
C GLU A 160 -4.71 -1.26 7.62
N SER A 161 -5.21 -2.34 8.25
CA SER A 161 -5.56 -2.30 9.68
C SER A 161 -5.11 -3.56 10.41
N ASP A 162 -4.80 -3.39 11.69
CA ASP A 162 -4.50 -4.44 12.66
C ASP A 162 -5.76 -5.00 13.38
N TYR A 163 -6.95 -4.55 13.00
CA TYR A 163 -8.19 -5.09 13.54
C TYR A 163 -8.37 -6.57 13.18
N ASN A 164 -8.89 -7.37 14.13
CA ASN A 164 -9.30 -8.73 13.82
C ASN A 164 -10.37 -8.74 12.71
N PRO A 165 -10.54 -9.85 11.97
CA PRO A 165 -11.36 -9.90 10.77
C PRO A 165 -12.80 -9.43 10.96
N LYS A 166 -13.45 -9.81 12.06
CA LYS A 166 -14.84 -9.43 12.37
C LYS A 166 -14.96 -7.92 12.65
N ARG A 167 -14.00 -7.37 13.41
CA ARG A 167 -13.98 -5.94 13.72
C ARG A 167 -13.68 -5.11 12.47
N LEU A 168 -12.75 -5.54 11.63
CA LEU A 168 -12.43 -4.85 10.37
C LEU A 168 -13.63 -4.81 9.43
N ARG A 169 -14.41 -5.91 9.31
CA ARG A 169 -15.66 -5.90 8.56
C ARG A 169 -16.66 -4.88 9.10
N ASN A 170 -16.84 -4.83 10.42
CA ASN A 170 -17.78 -3.87 11.04
C ASN A 170 -17.31 -2.42 10.85
N PHE A 171 -16.01 -2.21 10.85
CA PHE A 171 -15.41 -0.90 10.60
C PHE A 171 -15.62 -0.46 9.14
N ILE A 172 -15.24 -1.29 8.15
CA ILE A 172 -15.29 -0.90 6.74
C ILE A 172 -16.73 -0.70 6.24
N LYS A 173 -17.72 -1.39 6.80
CA LYS A 173 -19.14 -1.20 6.51
C LYS A 173 -19.70 0.19 6.87
N LYS A 174 -18.97 0.98 7.68
CA LYS A 174 -19.36 2.35 8.04
C LYS A 174 -19.02 3.37 6.93
N PHE A 175 -18.44 2.91 5.82
CA PHE A 175 -18.02 3.73 4.69
C PHE A 175 -18.72 3.33 3.39
N ASN A 176 -18.83 4.28 2.47
CA ASN A 176 -19.34 3.99 1.13
C ASN A 176 -18.32 3.10 0.36
N PRO A 177 -18.71 1.89 -0.07
CA PRO A 177 -17.81 0.96 -0.73
C PRO A 177 -17.27 1.45 -2.08
N ASP A 178 -17.89 2.44 -2.73
CA ASP A 178 -17.38 2.99 -3.97
C ASP A 178 -16.07 3.79 -3.78
N PHE A 179 -15.91 4.40 -2.59
CA PHE A 179 -14.78 5.29 -2.29
C PHE A 179 -13.84 4.75 -1.20
N PHE A 180 -14.20 3.63 -0.57
CA PHE A 180 -13.39 3.02 0.47
C PHE A 180 -13.23 1.53 0.24
N GLY A 181 -12.14 0.98 0.76
CA GLY A 181 -11.84 -0.44 0.71
C GLY A 181 -10.73 -0.81 1.68
N ILE A 182 -10.24 -2.02 1.53
CA ILE A 182 -9.17 -2.58 2.36
C ILE A 182 -7.95 -2.80 1.48
N ASN A 183 -6.78 -2.40 2.00
CA ASN A 183 -5.50 -2.89 1.56
C ASN A 183 -5.15 -4.11 2.41
N TYR A 184 -5.10 -5.28 1.79
CA TYR A 184 -4.74 -6.53 2.47
C TYR A 184 -3.22 -6.68 2.46
N ASP A 185 -2.58 -6.65 3.62
CA ASP A 185 -1.14 -6.93 3.77
C ASP A 185 -0.97 -8.37 4.30
N THR A 186 -0.40 -9.24 3.46
CA THR A 186 -0.22 -10.65 3.78
C THR A 186 0.67 -10.88 5.01
N GLY A 187 1.71 -10.07 5.15
CA GLY A 187 2.67 -10.18 6.25
C GLY A 187 2.09 -9.68 7.58
N ASN A 188 1.35 -8.58 7.57
CA ASN A 188 0.71 -8.08 8.78
C ASN A 188 -0.36 -9.06 9.28
N SER A 189 -1.16 -9.65 8.38
CA SER A 189 -2.10 -10.72 8.69
C SER A 189 -1.41 -11.91 9.36
N ALA A 190 -0.32 -12.41 8.77
CA ALA A 190 0.44 -13.54 9.29
C ALA A 190 1.09 -13.23 10.65
N ALA A 191 1.66 -12.04 10.82
CA ALA A 191 2.27 -11.63 12.08
C ALA A 191 1.26 -11.50 13.22
N LEU A 192 0.02 -11.11 12.90
CA LEU A 192 -1.09 -11.06 13.86
C LEU A 192 -1.75 -12.42 14.11
N GLY A 193 -1.36 -13.46 13.35
CA GLY A 193 -1.89 -14.82 13.48
C GLY A 193 -3.33 -14.95 12.99
N PHE A 194 -3.77 -14.11 12.05
CA PHE A 194 -5.12 -14.20 11.52
C PHE A 194 -5.26 -15.36 10.53
N ASP A 195 -6.43 -15.99 10.56
CA ASP A 195 -6.80 -17.05 9.62
C ASP A 195 -7.25 -16.40 8.30
N VAL A 196 -6.47 -16.60 7.25
CA VAL A 196 -6.73 -16.04 5.91
C VAL A 196 -8.12 -16.42 5.36
N LYS A 197 -8.66 -17.62 5.68
CA LYS A 197 -10.02 -18.00 5.26
C LYS A 197 -11.07 -17.14 5.96
N LYS A 198 -10.90 -16.90 7.28
CA LYS A 198 -11.79 -16.01 8.05
C LYS A 198 -11.70 -14.58 7.55
N GLU A 199 -10.50 -14.09 7.22
CA GLU A 199 -10.32 -12.75 6.67
C GLU A 199 -11.10 -12.58 5.36
N PHE A 200 -10.93 -13.49 4.40
CA PHE A 200 -11.65 -13.43 3.13
C PHE A 200 -13.16 -13.64 3.30
N TYR A 201 -13.60 -14.47 4.23
CA TYR A 201 -15.02 -14.62 4.59
C TYR A 201 -15.62 -13.31 5.11
N TYR A 202 -14.92 -12.63 6.02
CA TYR A 202 -15.45 -11.41 6.63
C TYR A 202 -15.37 -10.18 5.72
N TYR A 203 -14.26 -9.96 5.02
CA TYR A 203 -14.05 -8.70 4.30
C TYR A 203 -13.44 -8.85 2.90
N GLY A 204 -13.44 -10.04 2.32
CA GLY A 204 -12.92 -10.29 0.97
C GLY A 204 -13.50 -9.37 -0.09
N ASP A 205 -14.79 -9.07 -0.04
CA ASP A 205 -15.50 -8.17 -0.97
C ASP A 205 -15.01 -6.71 -0.91
N PHE A 206 -14.37 -6.33 0.18
CA PHE A 206 -13.83 -4.98 0.38
C PHE A 206 -12.36 -4.86 -0.02
N ILE A 207 -11.67 -5.96 -0.34
CA ILE A 207 -10.26 -5.94 -0.72
C ILE A 207 -10.09 -5.30 -2.10
N LYS A 208 -9.44 -4.13 -2.14
CA LYS A 208 -9.14 -3.37 -3.37
C LYS A 208 -7.66 -3.12 -3.58
N GLY A 209 -6.83 -3.34 -2.57
CA GLY A 209 -5.37 -3.30 -2.61
C GLY A 209 -4.78 -4.54 -1.96
N VAL A 210 -3.57 -4.92 -2.38
CA VAL A 210 -2.82 -6.06 -1.84
C VAL A 210 -1.36 -5.69 -1.72
N HIS A 211 -0.81 -5.86 -0.52
CA HIS A 211 0.62 -5.87 -0.27
C HIS A 211 1.10 -7.32 -0.05
N ILE A 212 2.11 -7.71 -0.81
CA ILE A 212 2.83 -8.98 -0.65
C ILE A 212 4.02 -8.75 0.26
N LYS A 213 3.95 -9.32 1.44
CA LYS A 213 4.96 -9.30 2.50
C LYS A 213 4.95 -10.65 3.18
N ASP A 214 6.05 -11.07 3.77
CA ASP A 214 6.08 -12.22 4.66
C ASP A 214 6.65 -11.84 6.01
N ARG A 215 6.06 -12.38 7.07
CA ARG A 215 6.48 -12.10 8.44
C ARG A 215 6.38 -13.36 9.29
N ILE A 216 7.25 -13.45 10.28
CA ILE A 216 7.14 -14.42 11.34
C ILE A 216 5.99 -14.04 12.28
N LEU A 217 5.27 -15.00 12.82
CA LEU A 217 4.21 -14.78 13.80
C LEU A 217 4.73 -13.93 14.96
N LYS A 218 4.07 -12.80 15.24
CA LYS A 218 4.49 -11.78 16.22
C LYS A 218 5.92 -11.25 16.00
N GLY A 219 6.47 -11.43 14.80
CA GLY A 219 7.88 -11.18 14.52
C GLY A 219 8.13 -10.23 13.35
N LYS A 220 9.38 -10.21 12.92
CA LYS A 220 9.89 -9.33 11.86
C LYS A 220 9.45 -9.74 10.45
N THR A 221 9.60 -8.82 9.50
CA THR A 221 9.49 -9.10 8.07
C THR A 221 10.71 -9.92 7.62
N VAL A 222 10.45 -10.95 6.82
CA VAL A 222 11.45 -11.86 6.27
C VAL A 222 11.28 -12.00 4.76
N ARG A 223 12.20 -12.69 4.09
CA ARG A 223 12.08 -13.02 2.68
C ARG A 223 10.80 -13.84 2.45
N LEU A 224 10.20 -13.69 1.27
CA LEU A 224 8.98 -14.43 0.92
C LEU A 224 9.23 -15.95 0.94
N GLY A 225 8.41 -16.65 1.72
CA GLY A 225 8.51 -18.09 1.94
C GLY A 225 9.29 -18.50 3.19
N GLU A 226 9.88 -17.55 3.91
CA GLU A 226 10.58 -17.79 5.18
C GLU A 226 9.71 -17.44 6.41
N GLY A 227 8.52 -16.87 6.18
CA GLY A 227 7.59 -16.48 7.23
C GLY A 227 6.38 -17.41 7.35
N ASN A 228 5.30 -16.87 7.87
CA ASN A 228 4.09 -17.62 8.18
C ASN A 228 2.96 -17.45 7.15
N VAL A 229 3.19 -16.74 6.03
CA VAL A 229 2.16 -16.54 5.02
C VAL A 229 1.95 -17.79 4.18
N ASN A 230 0.72 -18.29 4.13
CA ASN A 230 0.31 -19.32 3.17
C ASN A 230 -0.07 -18.70 1.81
N PHE A 231 0.95 -18.35 0.99
CA PHE A 231 0.74 -17.72 -0.30
C PHE A 231 -0.12 -18.55 -1.26
N LYS A 232 -0.01 -19.89 -1.23
CA LYS A 232 -0.82 -20.76 -2.09
C LYS A 232 -2.31 -20.62 -1.78
N LEU A 233 -2.68 -20.66 -0.50
CA LEU A 233 -4.06 -20.45 -0.07
C LEU A 233 -4.51 -19.02 -0.35
N PHE A 234 -3.67 -18.02 -0.04
CA PHE A 234 -3.95 -16.62 -0.30
C PHE A 234 -4.31 -16.35 -1.77
N PHE A 235 -3.49 -16.79 -2.73
CA PHE A 235 -3.78 -16.56 -4.16
C PHE A 235 -5.03 -17.30 -4.64
N ARG A 236 -5.34 -18.47 -4.07
CA ARG A 236 -6.59 -19.19 -4.34
C ARG A 236 -7.81 -18.37 -3.90
N LEU A 237 -7.77 -17.82 -2.69
CA LEU A 237 -8.84 -16.97 -2.17
C LEU A 237 -8.92 -15.64 -2.92
N LEU A 238 -7.78 -15.04 -3.28
CA LEU A 238 -7.76 -13.82 -4.09
C LEU A 238 -8.39 -14.04 -5.47
N LYS A 239 -8.22 -15.21 -6.05
CA LYS A 239 -8.87 -15.61 -7.31
C LYS A 239 -10.38 -15.80 -7.14
N SER A 240 -10.84 -16.39 -6.02
CA SER A 240 -12.28 -16.61 -5.75
C SER A 240 -13.07 -15.30 -5.66
N ILE A 241 -12.49 -14.23 -5.12
CA ILE A 241 -13.11 -12.90 -5.09
C ILE A 241 -12.94 -12.12 -6.41
N LYS A 242 -12.41 -12.75 -7.46
CA LYS A 242 -12.20 -12.15 -8.78
C LYS A 242 -11.38 -10.85 -8.76
N TYR A 243 -10.37 -10.79 -7.89
CA TYR A 243 -9.50 -9.62 -7.75
C TYR A 243 -8.79 -9.24 -9.06
N LYS A 244 -8.78 -7.95 -9.40
CA LYS A 244 -8.27 -7.46 -10.70
C LYS A 244 -7.26 -6.30 -10.59
N ASN A 245 -7.06 -5.75 -9.39
CA ASN A 245 -6.15 -4.62 -9.19
C ASN A 245 -4.68 -5.07 -9.11
N GLN A 246 -3.78 -4.11 -8.90
CA GLN A 246 -2.35 -4.39 -8.73
C GLN A 246 -2.07 -5.16 -7.43
N ILE A 247 -0.99 -5.93 -7.48
CA ILE A 247 -0.42 -6.68 -6.36
C ILE A 247 0.97 -6.09 -6.12
N ILE A 248 1.19 -5.48 -4.97
CA ILE A 248 2.36 -4.69 -4.67
C ILE A 248 3.29 -5.43 -3.71
N PHE A 249 4.53 -5.62 -4.11
CA PHE A 249 5.56 -6.17 -3.26
C PHE A 249 6.06 -5.13 -2.25
N GLN A 250 5.80 -5.38 -0.97
CA GLN A 250 6.33 -4.64 0.18
C GLN A 250 7.24 -5.57 1.01
N THR A 251 8.19 -6.19 0.34
CA THR A 251 9.04 -7.25 0.89
C THR A 251 10.10 -6.73 1.86
N ALA A 252 10.76 -7.65 2.56
CA ALA A 252 11.96 -7.34 3.33
C ALA A 252 13.01 -6.63 2.46
N ARG A 253 13.82 -5.80 3.10
CA ARG A 253 14.94 -5.11 2.47
C ARG A 253 16.17 -6.02 2.45
N SER A 254 17.03 -5.81 1.47
CA SER A 254 18.34 -6.46 1.43
C SER A 254 19.29 -5.84 2.44
N GLU A 255 20.03 -6.67 3.19
CA GLU A 255 21.05 -6.19 4.15
C GLU A 255 22.26 -5.54 3.46
N ASN A 256 22.51 -5.87 2.19
CA ASN A 256 23.70 -5.46 1.45
C ASN A 256 23.39 -4.53 0.26
N ASN A 257 22.30 -3.75 0.32
CA ASN A 257 21.85 -2.88 -0.77
C ASN A 257 21.62 -3.61 -2.12
N LYS A 258 21.35 -4.93 -2.07
CA LYS A 258 21.05 -5.78 -3.24
C LYS A 258 19.55 -5.90 -3.48
N ASP A 259 18.79 -4.84 -3.22
CA ASP A 259 17.31 -4.84 -3.25
C ASP A 259 16.72 -5.30 -4.59
N VAL A 260 17.35 -4.94 -5.72
CA VAL A 260 16.92 -5.40 -7.05
C VAL A 260 17.09 -6.91 -7.21
N GLN A 261 18.17 -7.48 -6.70
CA GLN A 261 18.41 -8.93 -6.73
C GLN A 261 17.43 -9.67 -5.81
N GLU A 262 17.19 -9.12 -4.62
CA GLU A 262 16.21 -9.65 -3.67
C GLU A 262 14.80 -9.63 -4.27
N MET A 263 14.43 -8.54 -4.93
CA MET A 263 13.14 -8.47 -5.63
C MET A 263 13.03 -9.52 -6.75
N LYS A 264 14.11 -9.79 -7.48
CA LYS A 264 14.13 -10.85 -8.50
C LYS A 264 13.86 -12.24 -7.91
N ILE A 265 14.42 -12.54 -6.74
CA ILE A 265 14.18 -13.81 -6.01
C ILE A 265 12.70 -13.87 -5.59
N ASN A 266 12.20 -12.82 -4.97
CA ASN A 266 10.81 -12.73 -4.51
C ASN A 266 9.80 -12.88 -5.68
N LEU A 267 10.08 -12.24 -6.81
CA LEU A 267 9.26 -12.37 -8.03
C LEU A 267 9.25 -13.80 -8.56
N LYS A 268 10.41 -14.48 -8.61
CA LYS A 268 10.50 -15.89 -9.03
C LYS A 268 9.66 -16.79 -8.14
N TYR A 269 9.76 -16.60 -6.81
CA TYR A 269 9.01 -17.37 -5.82
C TYR A 269 7.49 -17.22 -6.01
N ILE A 270 6.99 -15.98 -6.01
CA ILE A 270 5.54 -15.71 -6.16
C ILE A 270 5.03 -16.13 -7.54
N SER A 271 5.82 -15.93 -8.60
CA SER A 271 5.42 -16.35 -9.96
C SER A 271 5.23 -17.86 -10.06
N LYS A 272 6.07 -18.66 -9.39
CA LYS A 272 5.90 -20.12 -9.31
C LYS A 272 4.58 -20.48 -8.61
N ILE A 273 4.25 -19.81 -7.50
CA ILE A 273 3.00 -20.06 -6.78
C ILE A 273 1.78 -19.69 -7.63
N ILE A 274 1.80 -18.51 -8.30
CA ILE A 274 0.68 -18.07 -9.17
C ILE A 274 0.46 -19.03 -10.35
N LYS A 275 1.53 -19.57 -10.93
CA LYS A 275 1.43 -20.51 -12.07
C LYS A 275 0.82 -21.85 -11.65
N ASN A 276 1.04 -22.27 -10.41
CA ASN A 276 0.60 -23.56 -9.88
C ASN A 276 -0.77 -23.50 -9.18
N ASN A 277 -1.45 -22.34 -9.19
CA ASN A 277 -2.81 -22.09 -8.68
C ASN A 277 -3.80 -21.72 -9.79
#